data_d667f579f84e3968ecc903bb92616ddc
#
_entry.id   d667f579f84e3968ecc903bb92616ddc
#
_cell.length_a   1.000
_cell.length_b   1.000
_cell.length_c   1.000
_cell.angle_alpha   90.00
_cell.angle_beta   90.00
_cell.angle_gamma   90.00
#
_symmetry.space_group_name_H-M   'P 1'
#
loop_
_entity.id
_entity.type
_entity.pdbx_description
1 polymer ?
#
loop_
_entity_poly.entity_id
_entity_poly.type
_entity_poly.pdbx_seq_one_letter_code
_entity_poly.pdbx_strand_id
1 'polypeptide(L)'
;MKRLVIALAIAAGACASKTVPLPNESATRFEDFVEPAIPQAFTGNPAAIASQQRGWRFLQAGDFRNAEREFQLALRAAPQFYPAETSLGYLELARKDAKAALPHFEKALLENGRYVSALVGGGQAFLALGRDRDALFAFQSAVAVDPSLADIRRRVDVLQFRGVERELASARQAVKDGKLDDAAKAFETAITSSPDSGFLYRELADVEIRRGNADAALQDLEKAIALDAGDTAAMVQIGDVLVARGDFDGAARWYGEAVVIDPNDAVEAKLEAAKARADAERLPAEYKAIEGEAELTRGDLAGLIGIRLPALVQPSRQRAAIVVSDVRSHWASTWILAVVRAGIMDAFANHTFQPRAVLRRSDLAVAMSRLLTRVAGQTTVRGRSWQAARLKFADLAPTHLAYPAASMAVAAGVMTADADNKFQPSRAVTGAEAIAAVARIEALTADERK
;
A
#
# COMPACT_ATOMS: atom_id res chain seq x y z
N MET A 1 -74.18 -95.66 15.09
CA MET A 1 -72.95 -95.21 14.41
C MET A 1 -73.10 -93.72 14.04
N LYS A 2 -72.54 -92.83 14.87
CA LYS A 2 -72.59 -91.39 14.64
C LYS A 2 -71.25 -90.96 14.15
N ARG A 3 -71.14 -90.40 12.92
CA ARG A 3 -69.94 -89.85 12.37
C ARG A 3 -69.80 -88.40 12.82
N LEU A 4 -68.78 -88.15 13.57
CA LEU A 4 -68.35 -86.78 13.98
C LEU A 4 -67.53 -86.14 12.84
N VAL A 5 -68.01 -85.05 12.31
CA VAL A 5 -67.20 -84.24 11.31
C VAL A 5 -66.61 -83.06 12.07
N ILE A 6 -65.32 -83.10 12.24
CA ILE A 6 -64.56 -81.98 12.80
C ILE A 6 -64.23 -80.99 11.68
N ALA A 7 -64.80 -79.77 11.69
CA ALA A 7 -64.46 -78.66 10.79
C ALA A 7 -63.28 -77.92 11.36
N LEU A 8 -62.16 -77.98 10.65
CA LEU A 8 -60.96 -77.27 10.98
C LEU A 8 -61.06 -75.82 10.43
N ALA A 9 -61.34 -74.86 11.29
CA ALA A 9 -61.34 -73.45 10.93
C ALA A 9 -59.89 -72.92 10.86
N ILE A 10 -59.32 -72.69 9.66
CA ILE A 10 -58.04 -72.01 9.45
C ILE A 10 -58.26 -70.50 9.65
N ALA A 11 -57.85 -69.97 10.79
CA ALA A 11 -57.79 -68.53 11.03
C ALA A 11 -56.62 -67.96 10.24
N ALA A 12 -56.88 -67.42 9.05
CA ALA A 12 -55.94 -66.53 8.33
C ALA A 12 -55.82 -65.26 9.13
N GLY A 13 -54.78 -65.15 9.98
CA GLY A 13 -54.40 -63.92 10.62
C GLY A 13 -53.86 -62.98 9.59
N ALA A 14 -54.70 -62.08 9.09
CA ALA A 14 -54.21 -60.91 8.30
C ALA A 14 -53.30 -60.05 9.20
N CYS A 15 -52.00 -60.10 8.93
CA CYS A 15 -51.09 -59.12 9.47
C CYS A 15 -51.44 -57.73 8.85
N ALA A 16 -52.43 -57.05 9.42
CA ALA A 16 -52.64 -55.65 9.18
C ALA A 16 -51.42 -54.95 9.71
N SER A 17 -50.60 -54.40 8.80
CA SER A 17 -49.48 -53.50 9.13
C SER A 17 -50.07 -52.39 9.97
N LYS A 18 -49.73 -52.34 11.28
CA LYS A 18 -50.07 -51.18 12.12
C LYS A 18 -49.52 -49.91 11.47
N THR A 19 -50.37 -49.13 10.83
CA THR A 19 -50.01 -47.81 10.35
C THR A 19 -49.74 -46.95 11.57
N VAL A 20 -48.50 -46.52 11.73
CA VAL A 20 -48.13 -45.62 12.81
C VAL A 20 -48.85 -44.30 12.53
N PRO A 21 -49.57 -43.71 13.49
CA PRO A 21 -50.26 -42.45 13.31
C PRO A 21 -49.20 -41.34 13.01
N LEU A 22 -49.58 -40.48 12.10
CA LEU A 22 -48.70 -39.31 11.75
C LEU A 22 -48.58 -38.36 12.94
N PRO A 23 -47.41 -37.79 13.19
CA PRO A 23 -47.24 -36.75 14.21
C PRO A 23 -48.10 -35.53 13.86
N ASN A 24 -48.53 -34.78 14.89
CA ASN A 24 -49.21 -33.50 14.69
C ASN A 24 -48.29 -32.51 13.98
N GLU A 25 -48.84 -31.67 13.07
CA GLU A 25 -48.11 -30.74 12.22
C GLU A 25 -47.42 -29.57 12.97
N SER A 26 -47.54 -29.50 14.29
CA SER A 26 -47.27 -28.30 15.08
C SER A 26 -45.82 -28.09 15.57
N ALA A 27 -44.86 -28.96 15.22
CA ALA A 27 -43.48 -28.75 15.68
C ALA A 27 -42.45 -29.05 14.60
N THR A 28 -42.01 -28.02 13.90
CA THR A 28 -40.80 -28.08 13.05
C THR A 28 -39.56 -28.09 13.96
N ARG A 29 -39.01 -29.27 14.20
CA ARG A 29 -37.84 -29.42 15.08
C ARG A 29 -36.55 -29.00 14.43
N PHE A 30 -36.48 -29.06 13.11
CA PHE A 30 -35.28 -28.75 12.31
C PHE A 30 -35.63 -27.65 11.30
N GLU A 31 -35.74 -26.43 11.80
CA GLU A 31 -36.09 -25.26 11.00
C GLU A 31 -35.07 -24.95 9.90
N ASP A 32 -33.79 -25.30 10.14
CA ASP A 32 -32.68 -25.09 9.19
C ASP A 32 -32.69 -26.12 8.03
N PHE A 33 -33.52 -27.16 8.07
CA PHE A 33 -33.59 -28.17 7.01
C PHE A 33 -34.54 -27.72 5.91
N VAL A 34 -34.01 -27.72 4.67
CA VAL A 34 -34.82 -27.38 3.50
C VAL A 34 -35.62 -28.60 3.03
N GLU A 35 -36.94 -28.54 3.15
CA GLU A 35 -37.80 -29.62 2.68
C GLU A 35 -37.54 -29.96 1.23
N PRO A 36 -37.27 -31.25 0.89
CA PRO A 36 -36.99 -31.65 -0.46
C PRO A 36 -38.22 -31.49 -1.37
N ALA A 37 -38.18 -30.52 -2.27
CA ALA A 37 -39.23 -30.27 -3.26
C ALA A 37 -39.40 -31.50 -4.18
N ILE A 38 -40.63 -31.83 -4.51
CA ILE A 38 -40.95 -32.96 -5.40
C ILE A 38 -40.86 -32.48 -6.86
N PRO A 39 -39.89 -32.93 -7.67
CA PRO A 39 -39.79 -32.52 -9.05
C PRO A 39 -40.93 -33.07 -9.91
N GLN A 40 -41.32 -32.34 -10.96
CA GLN A 40 -42.39 -32.70 -11.87
C GLN A 40 -42.21 -34.10 -12.52
N ALA A 41 -40.97 -34.52 -12.75
CA ALA A 41 -40.64 -35.82 -13.31
C ALA A 41 -41.16 -37.00 -12.48
N PHE A 42 -41.41 -36.82 -11.18
CA PHE A 42 -41.87 -37.87 -10.25
C PHE A 42 -43.36 -37.82 -9.96
N THR A 43 -44.13 -36.91 -10.53
CA THR A 43 -45.58 -36.79 -10.28
C THR A 43 -46.38 -38.08 -10.60
N GLY A 44 -45.84 -38.93 -11.50
CA GLY A 44 -46.41 -40.25 -11.81
C GLY A 44 -46.20 -41.34 -10.76
N ASN A 45 -45.47 -41.06 -9.66
CA ASN A 45 -45.16 -42.01 -8.59
C ASN A 45 -45.82 -41.64 -7.24
N PRO A 46 -47.15 -41.70 -7.12
CA PRO A 46 -47.84 -41.21 -5.93
C PRO A 46 -47.44 -41.95 -4.65
N ALA A 47 -47.06 -43.24 -4.74
CA ALA A 47 -46.59 -44.00 -3.58
C ALA A 47 -45.25 -43.49 -3.03
N ALA A 48 -44.31 -43.16 -3.92
CA ALA A 48 -43.02 -42.57 -3.51
C ALA A 48 -43.22 -41.18 -2.86
N ILE A 49 -44.06 -40.35 -3.47
CA ILE A 49 -44.39 -39.01 -2.96
C ILE A 49 -45.04 -39.11 -1.58
N ALA A 50 -46.04 -39.94 -1.41
CA ALA A 50 -46.74 -40.11 -0.12
C ALA A 50 -45.80 -40.60 0.98
N SER A 51 -44.89 -41.54 0.67
CA SER A 51 -43.88 -42.00 1.62
C SER A 51 -42.88 -40.92 1.96
N GLN A 52 -42.41 -40.15 0.97
CA GLN A 52 -41.54 -39.00 1.20
C GLN A 52 -42.16 -37.98 2.16
N GLN A 53 -43.39 -37.57 1.92
CA GLN A 53 -44.10 -36.59 2.76
C GLN A 53 -44.31 -37.11 4.20
N ARG A 54 -44.69 -38.41 4.35
CA ARG A 54 -44.79 -39.01 5.69
C ARG A 54 -43.47 -39.10 6.39
N GLY A 55 -42.41 -39.49 5.68
CA GLY A 55 -41.04 -39.56 6.22
C GLY A 55 -40.55 -38.21 6.71
N TRP A 56 -40.82 -37.14 5.94
CA TRP A 56 -40.44 -35.80 6.33
C TRP A 56 -41.14 -35.32 7.60
N ARG A 57 -42.45 -35.61 7.75
CA ARG A 57 -43.17 -35.30 8.98
C ARG A 57 -42.61 -36.06 10.19
N PHE A 58 -42.26 -37.36 10.05
CA PHE A 58 -41.61 -38.14 11.11
C PHE A 58 -40.22 -37.55 11.45
N LEU A 59 -39.43 -37.11 10.47
CA LEU A 59 -38.15 -36.47 10.68
C LEU A 59 -38.31 -35.20 11.51
N GLN A 60 -39.23 -34.32 11.11
CA GLN A 60 -39.48 -33.06 11.81
C GLN A 60 -40.03 -33.27 13.23
N ALA A 61 -40.68 -34.37 13.50
CA ALA A 61 -41.13 -34.79 14.85
C ALA A 61 -40.01 -35.47 15.67
N GLY A 62 -38.84 -35.76 15.05
CA GLY A 62 -37.75 -36.48 15.71
C GLY A 62 -37.92 -38.01 15.78
N ASP A 63 -38.92 -38.58 15.09
CA ASP A 63 -39.08 -40.02 14.97
C ASP A 63 -38.24 -40.58 13.81
N PHE A 64 -36.95 -40.67 14.05
CA PHE A 64 -35.95 -41.06 13.06
C PHE A 64 -36.17 -42.48 12.50
N ARG A 65 -36.73 -43.41 13.32
CA ARG A 65 -36.98 -44.80 12.90
C ARG A 65 -38.09 -44.88 11.85
N ASN A 66 -39.18 -44.16 12.07
CA ASN A 66 -40.29 -44.14 11.12
C ASN A 66 -39.97 -43.30 9.91
N ALA A 67 -39.21 -42.17 10.06
CA ALA A 67 -38.71 -41.38 8.97
C ALA A 67 -37.86 -42.19 7.99
N GLU A 68 -36.88 -42.91 8.50
CA GLU A 68 -35.99 -43.77 7.69
C GLU A 68 -36.80 -44.85 6.93
N ARG A 69 -37.72 -45.54 7.61
CA ARG A 69 -38.58 -46.55 6.98
C ARG A 69 -39.34 -45.94 5.80
N GLU A 70 -39.97 -44.79 5.96
CA GLU A 70 -40.77 -44.13 4.94
C GLU A 70 -39.89 -43.67 3.77
N PHE A 71 -38.69 -43.09 3.99
CA PHE A 71 -37.77 -42.72 2.93
C PHE A 71 -37.26 -43.93 2.14
N GLN A 72 -36.98 -45.05 2.81
CA GLN A 72 -36.65 -46.32 2.15
C GLN A 72 -37.83 -46.90 1.35
N LEU A 73 -39.09 -46.72 1.80
CA LEU A 73 -40.28 -47.08 1.04
C LEU A 73 -40.39 -46.22 -0.23
N ALA A 74 -40.13 -44.95 -0.16
CA ALA A 74 -40.11 -44.06 -1.30
C ALA A 74 -39.06 -44.50 -2.36
N LEU A 75 -37.84 -44.86 -1.93
CA LEU A 75 -36.78 -45.37 -2.81
C LEU A 75 -37.09 -46.74 -3.40
N ARG A 76 -37.83 -47.61 -2.66
CA ARG A 76 -38.28 -48.87 -3.22
C ARG A 76 -39.33 -48.67 -4.30
N ALA A 77 -40.21 -47.68 -4.15
CA ALA A 77 -41.23 -47.35 -5.14
C ALA A 77 -40.61 -46.63 -6.39
N ALA A 78 -39.59 -45.86 -6.19
CA ALA A 78 -38.87 -45.17 -7.24
C ALA A 78 -37.36 -45.08 -6.90
N PRO A 79 -36.51 -45.97 -7.43
CA PRO A 79 -35.07 -46.03 -7.06
C PRO A 79 -34.27 -44.76 -7.35
N GLN A 80 -34.67 -43.95 -8.34
CA GLN A 80 -34.02 -42.67 -8.70
C GLN A 80 -34.69 -41.45 -8.03
N PHE A 81 -35.48 -41.67 -7.00
CA PHE A 81 -36.20 -40.62 -6.30
C PHE A 81 -35.27 -39.86 -5.36
N TYR A 82 -34.46 -38.97 -5.93
CA TYR A 82 -33.43 -38.20 -5.21
C TYR A 82 -33.98 -37.30 -4.06
N PRO A 83 -35.28 -36.89 -3.99
CA PRO A 83 -35.81 -36.24 -2.79
C PRO A 83 -35.72 -37.13 -1.54
N ALA A 84 -35.92 -38.45 -1.67
CA ALA A 84 -35.78 -39.36 -0.54
C ALA A 84 -34.32 -39.59 -0.14
N GLU A 85 -33.40 -39.66 -1.10
CA GLU A 85 -31.96 -39.66 -0.79
C GLU A 85 -31.56 -38.39 -0.02
N THR A 86 -32.00 -37.20 -0.46
CA THR A 86 -31.76 -35.95 0.25
C THR A 86 -32.33 -36.00 1.68
N SER A 87 -33.53 -36.56 1.86
CA SER A 87 -34.15 -36.70 3.18
C SER A 87 -33.40 -37.67 4.10
N LEU A 88 -32.82 -38.76 3.55
CA LEU A 88 -31.89 -39.60 4.31
C LEU A 88 -30.63 -38.85 4.74
N GLY A 89 -30.10 -38.01 3.89
CA GLY A 89 -29.00 -37.14 4.28
C GLY A 89 -29.35 -36.21 5.45
N TYR A 90 -30.52 -35.57 5.41
CA TYR A 90 -31.02 -34.77 6.54
C TYR A 90 -31.30 -35.62 7.80
N LEU A 91 -31.76 -36.86 7.64
CA LEU A 91 -31.94 -37.78 8.76
C LEU A 91 -30.59 -38.05 9.47
N GLU A 92 -29.54 -38.31 8.71
CA GLU A 92 -28.20 -38.52 9.28
C GLU A 92 -27.66 -37.26 9.95
N LEU A 93 -27.90 -36.05 9.37
CA LEU A 93 -27.60 -34.78 10.04
C LEU A 93 -28.37 -34.64 11.37
N ALA A 94 -29.66 -35.02 11.41
CA ALA A 94 -30.45 -34.99 12.63
C ALA A 94 -29.90 -35.94 13.69
N ARG A 95 -29.32 -37.07 13.27
CA ARG A 95 -28.59 -38.04 14.12
C ARG A 95 -27.21 -37.54 14.54
N LYS A 96 -26.77 -36.35 14.04
CA LYS A 96 -25.44 -35.76 14.21
C LYS A 96 -24.33 -36.59 13.55
N ASP A 97 -24.63 -37.37 12.55
CA ASP A 97 -23.67 -38.09 11.72
C ASP A 97 -23.53 -37.40 10.34
N ALA A 98 -22.81 -36.29 10.34
CA ALA A 98 -22.54 -35.54 9.11
C ALA A 98 -21.72 -36.34 8.09
N LYS A 99 -20.90 -37.28 8.54
CA LYS A 99 -20.10 -38.15 7.66
C LYS A 99 -21.00 -39.13 6.90
N ALA A 100 -21.99 -39.73 7.56
CA ALA A 100 -22.97 -40.59 6.93
C ALA A 100 -23.96 -39.82 6.04
N ALA A 101 -24.21 -38.53 6.32
CA ALA A 101 -25.10 -37.69 5.54
C ALA A 101 -24.57 -37.38 4.12
N LEU A 102 -23.25 -37.14 3.96
CA LEU A 102 -22.65 -36.68 2.70
C LEU A 102 -22.95 -37.62 1.51
N PRO A 103 -22.79 -38.98 1.60
CA PRO A 103 -23.06 -39.85 0.46
C PRO A 103 -24.51 -39.75 -0.05
N HIS A 104 -25.48 -39.50 0.82
CA HIS A 104 -26.88 -39.30 0.43
C HIS A 104 -27.09 -38.03 -0.37
N PHE A 105 -26.49 -36.91 0.07
CA PHE A 105 -26.56 -35.66 -0.69
C PHE A 105 -25.80 -35.77 -2.02
N GLU A 106 -24.61 -36.37 -2.04
CA GLU A 106 -23.85 -36.62 -3.26
C GLU A 106 -24.64 -37.46 -4.27
N LYS A 107 -25.28 -38.54 -3.81
CA LYS A 107 -26.14 -39.38 -4.65
C LYS A 107 -27.31 -38.60 -5.24
N ALA A 108 -27.95 -37.74 -4.43
CA ALA A 108 -29.03 -36.88 -4.91
C ALA A 108 -28.54 -35.89 -5.97
N LEU A 109 -27.32 -35.31 -5.79
CA LEU A 109 -26.71 -34.37 -6.70
C LEU A 109 -26.17 -35.01 -7.99
N LEU A 110 -25.86 -36.31 -7.99
CA LEU A 110 -25.56 -37.06 -9.22
C LEU A 110 -26.80 -37.16 -10.13
N GLU A 111 -28.00 -37.30 -9.56
CA GLU A 111 -29.24 -37.31 -10.33
C GLU A 111 -29.69 -35.90 -10.77
N ASN A 112 -29.48 -34.91 -9.91
CA ASN A 112 -29.78 -33.53 -10.20
C ASN A 112 -28.77 -32.57 -9.51
N GLY A 113 -27.72 -32.15 -10.22
CA GLY A 113 -26.67 -31.30 -9.70
C GLY A 113 -27.13 -29.89 -9.27
N ARG A 114 -28.37 -29.50 -9.55
CA ARG A 114 -28.97 -28.23 -9.16
C ARG A 114 -30.09 -28.38 -8.11
N TYR A 115 -30.13 -29.52 -7.41
CA TYR A 115 -31.16 -29.76 -6.41
C TYR A 115 -30.86 -28.99 -5.11
N VAL A 116 -31.56 -27.88 -4.90
CA VAL A 116 -31.32 -26.91 -3.83
C VAL A 116 -31.25 -27.58 -2.45
N SER A 117 -32.22 -28.45 -2.11
CA SER A 117 -32.25 -29.08 -0.79
C SER A 117 -31.01 -29.96 -0.53
N ALA A 118 -30.49 -30.65 -1.56
CA ALA A 118 -29.25 -31.43 -1.43
C ALA A 118 -28.00 -30.55 -1.35
N LEU A 119 -27.95 -29.44 -2.09
CA LEU A 119 -26.85 -28.46 -2.00
C LEU A 119 -26.80 -27.86 -0.60
N VAL A 120 -27.94 -27.44 -0.05
CA VAL A 120 -27.99 -26.85 1.30
C VAL A 120 -27.66 -27.92 2.36
N GLY A 121 -28.22 -29.12 2.27
CA GLY A 121 -27.91 -30.21 3.21
C GLY A 121 -26.43 -30.63 3.17
N GLY A 122 -25.86 -30.75 1.97
CA GLY A 122 -24.44 -31.01 1.78
C GLY A 122 -23.56 -29.92 2.42
N GLY A 123 -23.92 -28.63 2.21
CA GLY A 123 -23.26 -27.52 2.85
C GLY A 123 -23.31 -27.57 4.38
N GLN A 124 -24.47 -27.96 4.95
CA GLN A 124 -24.59 -28.14 6.40
C GLN A 124 -23.75 -29.32 6.91
N ALA A 125 -23.68 -30.42 6.16
CA ALA A 125 -22.82 -31.54 6.49
C ALA A 125 -21.34 -31.18 6.47
N PHE A 126 -20.90 -30.44 5.47
CA PHE A 126 -19.53 -29.94 5.40
C PHE A 126 -19.18 -29.01 6.56
N LEU A 127 -20.10 -28.11 6.96
CA LEU A 127 -19.89 -27.26 8.14
C LEU A 127 -19.75 -28.10 9.42
N ALA A 128 -20.60 -29.10 9.61
CA ALA A 128 -20.52 -29.98 10.78
C ALA A 128 -19.19 -30.76 10.83
N LEU A 129 -18.54 -30.98 9.69
CA LEU A 129 -17.22 -31.60 9.57
C LEU A 129 -16.05 -30.62 9.61
N GLY A 130 -16.30 -29.31 9.78
CA GLY A 130 -15.27 -28.28 9.76
C GLY A 130 -14.67 -28.01 8.37
N ARG A 131 -15.34 -28.44 7.30
CA ARG A 131 -14.92 -28.28 5.90
C ARG A 131 -15.53 -27.01 5.32
N ASP A 132 -15.10 -25.84 5.84
CA ASP A 132 -15.70 -24.54 5.52
C ASP A 132 -15.65 -24.19 4.02
N ARG A 133 -14.56 -24.56 3.30
CA ARG A 133 -14.45 -24.30 1.85
C ARG A 133 -15.48 -25.08 1.03
N ASP A 134 -15.68 -26.36 1.38
CA ASP A 134 -16.65 -27.20 0.70
C ASP A 134 -18.10 -26.75 1.02
N ALA A 135 -18.32 -26.32 2.26
CA ALA A 135 -19.60 -25.75 2.69
C ALA A 135 -19.90 -24.45 1.92
N LEU A 136 -18.90 -23.56 1.79
CA LEU A 136 -19.03 -22.32 1.03
C LEU A 136 -19.42 -22.60 -0.41
N PHE A 137 -18.72 -23.52 -1.08
CA PHE A 137 -19.02 -23.90 -2.46
C PHE A 137 -20.45 -24.45 -2.62
N ALA A 138 -20.88 -25.34 -1.71
CA ALA A 138 -22.24 -25.94 -1.75
C ALA A 138 -23.33 -24.88 -1.54
N PHE A 139 -23.12 -23.94 -0.59
CA PHE A 139 -24.07 -22.84 -0.34
C PHE A 139 -24.11 -21.83 -1.46
N GLN A 140 -22.95 -21.46 -2.05
CA GLN A 140 -22.91 -20.60 -3.23
C GLN A 140 -23.66 -21.22 -4.41
N SER A 141 -23.47 -22.52 -4.62
CA SER A 141 -24.20 -23.27 -5.66
C SER A 141 -25.71 -23.26 -5.40
N ALA A 142 -26.15 -23.41 -4.13
CA ALA A 142 -27.56 -23.32 -3.77
C ALA A 142 -28.14 -21.93 -4.05
N VAL A 143 -27.45 -20.85 -3.65
CA VAL A 143 -27.87 -19.46 -3.88
C VAL A 143 -27.88 -19.12 -5.38
N ALA A 144 -26.96 -19.67 -6.17
CA ALA A 144 -26.95 -19.50 -7.63
C ALA A 144 -28.15 -20.16 -8.32
N VAL A 145 -28.69 -21.24 -7.74
CA VAL A 145 -29.91 -21.87 -8.24
C VAL A 145 -31.18 -21.15 -7.75
N ASP A 146 -31.19 -20.76 -6.49
CA ASP A 146 -32.30 -20.04 -5.85
C ASP A 146 -31.80 -18.82 -5.09
N PRO A 147 -31.81 -17.62 -5.72
CA PRO A 147 -31.40 -16.38 -5.08
C PRO A 147 -32.27 -15.92 -3.91
N SER A 148 -33.43 -16.53 -3.68
CA SER A 148 -34.34 -16.16 -2.58
C SER A 148 -33.89 -16.68 -1.21
N LEU A 149 -32.90 -17.58 -1.16
CA LEU A 149 -32.37 -18.20 0.05
C LEU A 149 -31.57 -17.21 0.92
N ALA A 150 -32.24 -16.26 1.56
CA ALA A 150 -31.60 -15.18 2.32
C ALA A 150 -30.72 -15.72 3.47
N ASP A 151 -31.15 -16.76 4.18
CA ASP A 151 -30.37 -17.33 5.29
C ASP A 151 -29.11 -18.03 4.83
N ILE A 152 -29.19 -18.73 3.69
CA ILE A 152 -28.01 -19.37 3.09
C ILE A 152 -27.04 -18.30 2.57
N ARG A 153 -27.52 -17.21 1.98
CA ARG A 153 -26.68 -16.09 1.57
C ARG A 153 -25.90 -15.51 2.74
N ARG A 154 -26.56 -15.27 3.88
CA ARG A 154 -25.87 -14.82 5.10
C ARG A 154 -24.79 -15.81 5.56
N ARG A 155 -25.04 -17.13 5.42
CA ARG A 155 -24.01 -18.14 5.73
C ARG A 155 -22.84 -18.10 4.76
N VAL A 156 -23.08 -17.83 3.47
CA VAL A 156 -22.03 -17.59 2.46
C VAL A 156 -21.17 -16.43 2.87
N ASP A 157 -21.77 -15.27 3.20
CA ASP A 157 -21.04 -14.06 3.60
C ASP A 157 -20.15 -14.32 4.83
N VAL A 158 -20.69 -15.02 5.86
CA VAL A 158 -19.92 -15.38 7.06
C VAL A 158 -18.75 -16.31 6.75
N LEU A 159 -18.96 -17.29 5.86
CA LEU A 159 -17.89 -18.23 5.49
C LEU A 159 -16.80 -17.57 4.65
N GLN A 160 -17.17 -16.67 3.74
CA GLN A 160 -16.22 -15.87 2.98
C GLN A 160 -15.36 -15.03 3.91
N PHE A 161 -16.00 -14.29 4.83
CA PHE A 161 -15.28 -13.49 5.82
C PHE A 161 -14.30 -14.33 6.66
N ARG A 162 -14.74 -15.48 7.18
CA ARG A 162 -13.85 -16.39 7.92
C ARG A 162 -12.70 -16.94 7.08
N GLY A 163 -12.95 -17.15 5.79
CA GLY A 163 -11.93 -17.56 4.83
C GLY A 163 -10.83 -16.52 4.71
N VAL A 164 -11.21 -15.26 4.47
CA VAL A 164 -10.28 -14.12 4.37
C VAL A 164 -9.51 -13.93 5.68
N GLU A 165 -10.17 -13.97 6.82
CA GLU A 165 -9.53 -13.86 8.15
C GLU A 165 -8.45 -14.92 8.36
N ARG A 166 -8.73 -16.18 7.96
CA ARG A 166 -7.78 -17.29 8.08
C ARG A 166 -6.57 -17.09 7.17
N GLU A 167 -6.78 -16.73 5.91
CA GLU A 167 -5.70 -16.48 4.96
C GLU A 167 -4.86 -15.27 5.40
N LEU A 168 -5.50 -14.21 5.91
CA LEU A 168 -4.81 -13.04 6.47
C LEU A 168 -3.95 -13.40 7.69
N ALA A 169 -4.47 -14.23 8.60
CA ALA A 169 -3.70 -14.71 9.74
C ALA A 169 -2.50 -15.57 9.29
N SER A 170 -2.71 -16.44 8.29
CA SER A 170 -1.65 -17.26 7.68
C SER A 170 -0.58 -16.41 7.02
N ALA A 171 -0.99 -15.41 6.22
CA ALA A 171 -0.09 -14.47 5.56
C ALA A 171 0.78 -13.71 6.58
N ARG A 172 0.15 -13.14 7.60
CA ARG A 172 0.86 -12.41 8.67
C ARG A 172 1.83 -13.29 9.44
N GLN A 173 1.47 -14.55 9.68
CA GLN A 173 2.38 -15.51 10.32
C GLN A 173 3.56 -15.83 9.40
N ALA A 174 3.31 -16.06 8.11
CA ALA A 174 4.35 -16.30 7.13
C ALA A 174 5.33 -15.11 6.99
N VAL A 175 4.81 -13.86 7.04
CA VAL A 175 5.64 -12.64 7.08
C VAL A 175 6.55 -12.65 8.32
N LYS A 176 6.03 -12.98 9.49
CA LYS A 176 6.81 -13.06 10.74
C LYS A 176 7.89 -14.13 10.66
N ASP A 177 7.60 -15.25 10.02
CA ASP A 177 8.52 -16.37 9.85
C ASP A 177 9.54 -16.14 8.72
N GLY A 178 9.46 -15.00 8.01
CA GLY A 178 10.32 -14.67 6.86
C GLY A 178 10.01 -15.46 5.59
N LYS A 179 8.88 -16.17 5.55
CA LYS A 179 8.43 -16.99 4.41
C LYS A 179 7.60 -16.14 3.44
N LEU A 180 8.29 -15.23 2.74
CA LEU A 180 7.61 -14.22 1.93
C LEU A 180 6.81 -14.80 0.75
N ASP A 181 7.26 -15.92 0.17
CA ASP A 181 6.50 -16.59 -0.91
C ASP A 181 5.20 -17.22 -0.40
N ASP A 182 5.20 -17.80 0.79
CA ASP A 182 3.98 -18.33 1.40
C ASP A 182 3.03 -17.20 1.80
N ALA A 183 3.58 -16.06 2.27
CA ALA A 183 2.80 -14.88 2.59
C ALA A 183 2.10 -14.30 1.35
N ALA A 184 2.83 -14.15 0.23
CA ALA A 184 2.26 -13.67 -1.01
C ALA A 184 1.10 -14.56 -1.49
N LYS A 185 1.28 -15.88 -1.52
CA LYS A 185 0.21 -16.84 -1.89
C LYS A 185 -1.01 -16.74 -0.99
N ALA A 186 -0.82 -16.54 0.30
CA ALA A 186 -1.93 -16.41 1.23
C ALA A 186 -2.71 -15.10 1.01
N PHE A 187 -2.02 -13.96 0.73
CA PHE A 187 -2.67 -12.71 0.35
C PHE A 187 -3.39 -12.83 -1.00
N GLU A 188 -2.79 -13.46 -2.03
CA GLU A 188 -3.44 -13.73 -3.32
C GLU A 188 -4.72 -14.55 -3.14
N THR A 189 -4.69 -15.57 -2.26
CA THR A 189 -5.88 -16.38 -1.92
C THR A 189 -6.95 -15.53 -1.24
N ALA A 190 -6.57 -14.65 -0.32
CA ALA A 190 -7.48 -13.73 0.35
C ALA A 190 -8.11 -12.73 -0.66
N ILE A 191 -7.32 -12.19 -1.59
CA ILE A 191 -7.76 -11.30 -2.67
C ILE A 191 -8.76 -12.02 -3.59
N THR A 192 -8.53 -13.30 -3.92
CA THR A 192 -9.49 -14.09 -4.71
C THR A 192 -10.87 -14.16 -4.03
N SER A 193 -10.90 -14.20 -2.70
CA SER A 193 -12.15 -14.23 -1.91
C SER A 193 -12.74 -12.83 -1.69
N SER A 194 -11.95 -11.78 -1.76
CA SER A 194 -12.36 -10.39 -1.55
C SER A 194 -11.60 -9.45 -2.51
N PRO A 195 -11.93 -9.47 -3.81
CA PRO A 195 -11.19 -8.74 -4.85
C PRO A 195 -11.33 -7.21 -4.75
N ASP A 196 -12.33 -6.74 -4.02
CA ASP A 196 -12.59 -5.30 -3.85
C ASP A 196 -11.98 -4.71 -2.56
N SER A 197 -11.10 -5.46 -1.90
CA SER A 197 -10.43 -5.01 -0.68
C SER A 197 -9.08 -4.37 -0.99
N GLY A 198 -9.01 -3.04 -1.10
CA GLY A 198 -7.77 -2.28 -1.28
C GLY A 198 -6.71 -2.60 -0.23
N PHE A 199 -7.15 -2.82 1.02
CA PHE A 199 -6.28 -3.23 2.10
C PHE A 199 -5.46 -4.50 1.79
N LEU A 200 -6.05 -5.53 1.17
CA LEU A 200 -5.34 -6.77 0.86
C LEU A 200 -4.26 -6.58 -0.21
N TYR A 201 -4.53 -5.75 -1.21
CA TYR A 201 -3.53 -5.38 -2.22
C TYR A 201 -2.37 -4.61 -1.59
N ARG A 202 -2.64 -3.68 -0.67
CA ARG A 202 -1.58 -2.95 0.03
C ARG A 202 -0.71 -3.87 0.89
N GLU A 203 -1.29 -4.83 1.61
CA GLU A 203 -0.55 -5.82 2.39
C GLU A 203 0.29 -6.74 1.49
N LEU A 204 -0.26 -7.15 0.32
CA LEU A 204 0.51 -7.91 -0.68
C LEU A 204 1.69 -7.10 -1.20
N ALA A 205 1.48 -5.83 -1.50
CA ALA A 205 2.54 -4.93 -1.95
C ALA A 205 3.69 -4.81 -0.95
N ASP A 206 3.40 -4.75 0.37
CA ASP A 206 4.45 -4.77 1.40
C ASP A 206 5.29 -6.05 1.33
N VAL A 207 4.64 -7.20 1.09
CA VAL A 207 5.36 -8.47 0.89
C VAL A 207 6.21 -8.42 -0.38
N GLU A 208 5.66 -7.90 -1.50
CA GLU A 208 6.39 -7.80 -2.76
C GLU A 208 7.60 -6.84 -2.66
N ILE A 209 7.48 -5.73 -1.92
CA ILE A 209 8.61 -4.84 -1.61
C ILE A 209 9.72 -5.63 -0.89
N ARG A 210 9.37 -6.41 0.12
CA ARG A 210 10.34 -7.23 0.88
C ARG A 210 10.97 -8.34 0.06
N ARG A 211 10.26 -8.85 -0.96
CA ARG A 211 10.77 -9.82 -1.93
C ARG A 211 11.68 -9.18 -2.99
N GLY A 212 11.72 -7.84 -3.05
CA GLY A 212 12.45 -7.08 -4.08
C GLY A 212 11.68 -6.94 -5.40
N ASN A 213 10.39 -7.28 -5.44
CA ASN A 213 9.54 -7.24 -6.63
C ASN A 213 8.84 -5.88 -6.74
N ALA A 214 9.61 -4.81 -6.87
CA ALA A 214 9.08 -3.45 -6.84
C ALA A 214 8.03 -3.14 -7.93
N ASP A 215 8.07 -3.82 -9.10
CA ASP A 215 7.06 -3.62 -10.14
C ASP A 215 5.71 -4.23 -9.75
N ALA A 216 5.71 -5.43 -9.17
CA ALA A 216 4.50 -6.06 -8.66
C ALA A 216 3.90 -5.23 -7.52
N ALA A 217 4.73 -4.76 -6.61
CA ALA A 217 4.29 -3.90 -5.51
C ALA A 217 3.60 -2.63 -6.00
N LEU A 218 4.13 -1.95 -7.03
CA LEU A 218 3.50 -0.76 -7.60
C LEU A 218 2.13 -1.09 -8.22
N GLN A 219 2.00 -2.21 -8.94
CA GLN A 219 0.72 -2.63 -9.51
C GLN A 219 -0.33 -2.89 -8.43
N ASP A 220 0.05 -3.57 -7.35
CA ASP A 220 -0.84 -3.85 -6.23
C ASP A 220 -1.24 -2.56 -5.50
N LEU A 221 -0.31 -1.62 -5.28
CA LEU A 221 -0.60 -0.33 -4.67
C LEU A 221 -1.51 0.54 -5.54
N GLU A 222 -1.29 0.57 -6.86
CA GLU A 222 -2.18 1.25 -7.81
C GLU A 222 -3.58 0.65 -7.77
N LYS A 223 -3.69 -0.68 -7.63
CA LYS A 223 -4.97 -1.35 -7.47
C LYS A 223 -5.64 -0.99 -6.15
N ALA A 224 -4.88 -0.91 -5.05
CA ALA A 224 -5.38 -0.47 -3.75
C ALA A 224 -5.98 0.95 -3.82
N ILE A 225 -5.27 1.90 -4.46
CA ILE A 225 -5.75 3.28 -4.65
C ILE A 225 -6.96 3.35 -5.60
N ALA A 226 -7.01 2.49 -6.64
CA ALA A 226 -8.18 2.44 -7.53
C ALA A 226 -9.45 1.97 -6.80
N LEU A 227 -9.31 1.16 -5.75
CA LEU A 227 -10.40 0.68 -4.89
C LEU A 227 -10.73 1.68 -3.77
N ASP A 228 -9.72 2.36 -3.24
CA ASP A 228 -9.85 3.39 -2.22
C ASP A 228 -8.91 4.56 -2.53
N ALA A 229 -9.47 5.59 -3.18
CA ALA A 229 -8.73 6.80 -3.54
C ALA A 229 -8.25 7.62 -2.32
N GLY A 230 -8.70 7.28 -1.12
CA GLY A 230 -8.27 7.89 0.14
C GLY A 230 -7.15 7.12 0.87
N ASP A 231 -6.65 6.02 0.30
CA ASP A 231 -5.59 5.20 0.95
C ASP A 231 -4.22 5.91 0.91
N THR A 232 -4.04 6.86 1.86
CA THR A 232 -2.78 7.62 2.01
C THR A 232 -1.59 6.71 2.34
N ALA A 233 -1.82 5.56 2.98
CA ALA A 233 -0.77 4.60 3.28
C ALA A 233 -0.23 3.94 2.00
N ALA A 234 -1.11 3.59 1.05
CA ALA A 234 -0.69 3.08 -0.26
C ALA A 234 0.08 4.14 -1.05
N MET A 235 -0.36 5.41 -1.03
CA MET A 235 0.34 6.52 -1.69
C MET A 235 1.76 6.70 -1.13
N VAL A 236 1.91 6.65 0.19
CA VAL A 236 3.23 6.74 0.85
C VAL A 236 4.13 5.57 0.46
N GLN A 237 3.59 4.35 0.39
CA GLN A 237 4.36 3.18 -0.04
C GLN A 237 4.82 3.30 -1.51
N ILE A 238 3.99 3.81 -2.42
CA ILE A 238 4.41 4.12 -3.80
C ILE A 238 5.56 5.11 -3.78
N GLY A 239 5.44 6.19 -3.01
CA GLY A 239 6.52 7.17 -2.85
C GLY A 239 7.82 6.53 -2.37
N ASP A 240 7.76 5.65 -1.38
CA ASP A 240 8.92 4.94 -0.83
C ASP A 240 9.58 4.04 -1.90
N VAL A 241 8.80 3.31 -2.69
CA VAL A 241 9.29 2.49 -3.80
C VAL A 241 9.95 3.34 -4.88
N LEU A 242 9.35 4.48 -5.23
CA LEU A 242 9.90 5.40 -6.23
C LEU A 242 11.21 6.05 -5.76
N VAL A 243 11.33 6.42 -4.47
CA VAL A 243 12.59 6.87 -3.87
C VAL A 243 13.68 5.81 -4.00
N ALA A 244 13.35 4.54 -3.72
CA ALA A 244 14.30 3.44 -3.85
C ALA A 244 14.77 3.22 -5.31
N ARG A 245 13.96 3.62 -6.29
CA ARG A 245 14.27 3.58 -7.74
C ARG A 245 14.97 4.82 -8.25
N GLY A 246 15.10 5.87 -7.42
CA GLY A 246 15.65 7.17 -7.84
C GLY A 246 14.65 8.07 -8.55
N ASP A 247 13.38 7.71 -8.67
CA ASP A 247 12.34 8.60 -9.20
C ASP A 247 11.83 9.54 -8.11
N PHE A 248 12.64 10.56 -7.81
CA PHE A 248 12.30 11.50 -6.74
C PHE A 248 11.16 12.45 -7.10
N ASP A 249 10.96 12.75 -8.39
CA ASP A 249 9.84 13.56 -8.86
C ASP A 249 8.52 12.81 -8.72
N GLY A 250 8.50 11.53 -9.09
CA GLY A 250 7.37 10.64 -8.89
C GLY A 250 7.03 10.48 -7.40
N ALA A 251 8.05 10.26 -6.58
CA ALA A 251 7.88 10.15 -5.13
C ALA A 251 7.28 11.42 -4.51
N ALA A 252 7.80 12.60 -4.91
CA ALA A 252 7.30 13.88 -4.41
C ALA A 252 5.82 14.11 -4.78
N ARG A 253 5.38 13.67 -5.96
CA ARG A 253 3.95 13.74 -6.34
C ARG A 253 3.09 12.91 -5.40
N TRP A 254 3.42 11.64 -5.19
CA TRP A 254 2.63 10.74 -4.37
C TRP A 254 2.60 11.15 -2.89
N TYR A 255 3.74 11.57 -2.32
CA TYR A 255 3.76 12.14 -0.98
C TYR A 255 2.93 13.41 -0.89
N GLY A 256 2.95 14.27 -1.93
CA GLY A 256 2.14 15.48 -1.99
C GLY A 256 0.64 15.18 -1.99
N GLU A 257 0.20 14.17 -2.74
CA GLU A 257 -1.20 13.72 -2.74
C GLU A 257 -1.61 13.18 -1.37
N ALA A 258 -0.76 12.37 -0.74
CA ALA A 258 -1.02 11.85 0.60
C ALA A 258 -1.16 12.97 1.64
N VAL A 259 -0.28 13.98 1.63
CA VAL A 259 -0.32 15.14 2.55
C VAL A 259 -1.59 15.98 2.35
N VAL A 260 -2.08 16.11 1.11
CA VAL A 260 -3.33 16.86 0.83
C VAL A 260 -4.54 16.16 1.45
N ILE A 261 -4.57 14.83 1.47
CA ILE A 261 -5.67 14.04 2.04
C ILE A 261 -5.57 13.97 3.56
N ASP A 262 -4.38 13.64 4.07
CA ASP A 262 -4.11 13.48 5.50
C ASP A 262 -2.79 14.18 5.85
N PRO A 263 -2.83 15.45 6.31
CA PRO A 263 -1.63 16.19 6.72
C PRO A 263 -0.89 15.50 7.85
N ASN A 264 0.37 15.12 7.60
CA ASN A 264 1.21 14.36 8.51
C ASN A 264 2.67 14.81 8.42
N ASP A 265 3.26 15.26 9.52
CA ASP A 265 4.62 15.80 9.59
C ASP A 265 5.67 14.82 9.03
N ALA A 266 5.49 13.50 9.24
CA ALA A 266 6.43 12.50 8.74
C ALA A 266 6.37 12.36 7.22
N VAL A 267 5.18 12.47 6.63
CA VAL A 267 4.98 12.42 5.17
C VAL A 267 5.44 13.74 4.54
N GLU A 268 5.18 14.89 5.18
CA GLU A 268 5.72 16.18 4.76
C GLU A 268 7.24 16.17 4.72
N ALA A 269 7.90 15.59 5.73
CA ALA A 269 9.36 15.45 5.74
C ALA A 269 9.86 14.57 4.58
N LYS A 270 9.15 13.48 4.22
CA LYS A 270 9.46 12.65 3.05
C LYS A 270 9.28 13.44 1.75
N LEU A 271 8.21 14.22 1.63
CA LEU A 271 7.93 15.09 0.49
C LEU A 271 9.06 16.08 0.28
N GLU A 272 9.46 16.83 1.32
CA GLU A 272 10.55 17.81 1.23
C GLU A 272 11.89 17.13 0.92
N ALA A 273 12.17 15.96 1.48
CA ALA A 273 13.38 15.20 1.16
C ALA A 273 13.40 14.73 -0.31
N ALA A 274 12.27 14.26 -0.84
CA ALA A 274 12.16 13.87 -2.25
C ALA A 274 12.34 15.06 -3.19
N LYS A 275 11.70 16.21 -2.92
CA LYS A 275 11.90 17.46 -3.67
C LYS A 275 13.36 17.89 -3.66
N ALA A 276 14.00 17.91 -2.49
CA ALA A 276 15.40 18.29 -2.37
C ALA A 276 16.34 17.39 -3.19
N ARG A 277 16.06 16.08 -3.25
CA ARG A 277 16.81 15.13 -4.07
C ARG A 277 16.57 15.34 -5.56
N ALA A 278 15.32 15.54 -5.98
CA ALA A 278 14.98 15.85 -7.36
C ALA A 278 15.68 17.13 -7.83
N ASP A 279 15.67 18.19 -7.00
CA ASP A 279 16.37 19.44 -7.30
C ASP A 279 17.89 19.24 -7.38
N ALA A 280 18.46 18.44 -6.49
CA ALA A 280 19.88 18.11 -6.51
C ALA A 280 20.27 17.31 -7.78
N GLU A 281 19.40 16.43 -8.27
CA GLU A 281 19.65 15.70 -9.53
C GLU A 281 19.66 16.60 -10.76
N ARG A 282 18.84 17.64 -10.77
CA ARG A 282 18.77 18.64 -11.85
C ARG A 282 19.97 19.58 -11.90
N LEU A 283 20.79 19.60 -10.83
CA LEU A 283 21.98 20.45 -10.81
C LEU A 283 23.01 19.97 -11.85
N PRO A 284 23.71 20.90 -12.52
CA PRO A 284 24.77 20.58 -13.47
C PRO A 284 25.84 19.67 -12.87
N ALA A 285 26.41 18.79 -13.69
CA ALA A 285 27.49 17.91 -13.24
C ALA A 285 28.70 18.70 -12.71
N GLU A 286 28.99 19.81 -13.32
CA GLU A 286 30.06 20.73 -12.91
C GLU A 286 29.79 21.31 -11.51
N TYR A 287 28.54 21.61 -11.17
CA TYR A 287 28.19 22.04 -9.81
C TYR A 287 28.45 20.93 -8.78
N LYS A 288 28.08 19.69 -9.12
CA LYS A 288 28.29 18.53 -8.25
C LYS A 288 29.76 18.21 -8.03
N ALA A 289 30.61 18.54 -9.01
CA ALA A 289 32.07 18.35 -8.94
C ALA A 289 32.77 19.39 -8.07
N ILE A 290 32.15 20.54 -7.78
CA ILE A 290 32.80 21.68 -7.08
C ILE A 290 33.49 21.23 -5.78
N GLU A 291 32.89 20.38 -4.98
CA GLU A 291 33.44 19.96 -3.69
C GLU A 291 34.83 19.32 -3.80
N GLY A 292 35.03 18.55 -4.87
CA GLY A 292 36.30 17.85 -5.15
C GLY A 292 37.36 18.69 -5.82
N GLU A 293 37.03 19.91 -6.25
CA GLU A 293 37.99 20.77 -7.01
C GLU A 293 39.12 21.29 -6.10
N ALA A 294 40.36 20.99 -6.49
CA ALA A 294 41.55 21.50 -5.81
C ALA A 294 41.79 22.99 -6.06
N GLU A 295 41.41 23.47 -7.24
CA GLU A 295 41.51 24.88 -7.66
C GLU A 295 40.19 25.34 -8.27
N LEU A 296 39.37 26.01 -7.48
CA LEU A 296 38.07 26.52 -7.92
C LEU A 296 38.23 27.64 -8.91
N THR A 297 37.35 27.74 -9.91
CA THR A 297 37.33 28.87 -10.85
C THR A 297 36.35 29.96 -10.44
N ARG A 298 36.48 31.12 -11.06
CA ARG A 298 35.56 32.25 -10.86
C ARG A 298 34.14 31.92 -11.30
N GLY A 299 33.98 31.10 -12.35
CA GLY A 299 32.70 30.62 -12.84
C GLY A 299 32.02 29.70 -11.86
N ASP A 300 32.77 28.79 -11.22
CA ASP A 300 32.25 27.85 -10.25
C ASP A 300 31.76 28.56 -8.99
N LEU A 301 32.52 29.58 -8.50
CA LEU A 301 32.05 30.41 -7.39
C LEU A 301 30.75 31.13 -7.74
N ALA A 302 30.62 31.67 -8.96
CA ALA A 302 29.42 32.36 -9.40
C ALA A 302 28.21 31.40 -9.46
N GLY A 303 28.41 30.19 -9.96
CA GLY A 303 27.40 29.13 -9.95
C GLY A 303 27.00 28.74 -8.53
N LEU A 304 27.97 28.49 -7.65
CA LEU A 304 27.75 28.15 -6.24
C LEU A 304 26.93 29.22 -5.50
N ILE A 305 27.30 30.50 -5.66
CA ILE A 305 26.56 31.62 -5.05
C ILE A 305 25.14 31.71 -5.64
N GLY A 306 25.00 31.62 -6.96
CA GLY A 306 23.72 31.80 -7.64
C GLY A 306 22.69 30.70 -7.30
N ILE A 307 23.17 29.47 -7.13
CA ILE A 307 22.32 28.31 -6.78
C ILE A 307 21.93 28.33 -5.29
N ARG A 308 22.93 28.58 -4.40
CA ARG A 308 22.65 28.48 -2.95
C ARG A 308 22.06 29.74 -2.34
N LEU A 309 22.34 30.92 -2.94
CA LEU A 309 21.93 32.21 -2.40
C LEU A 309 21.07 33.01 -3.40
N PRO A 310 20.03 32.44 -4.03
CA PRO A 310 19.26 33.10 -5.09
C PRO A 310 18.63 34.41 -4.64
N ALA A 311 18.21 34.51 -3.37
CA ALA A 311 17.67 35.75 -2.82
C ALA A 311 18.66 36.90 -2.76
N LEU A 312 19.97 36.62 -2.59
CA LEU A 312 21.02 37.63 -2.51
C LEU A 312 21.54 38.07 -3.89
N VAL A 313 21.29 37.30 -4.95
CA VAL A 313 21.73 37.63 -6.32
C VAL A 313 20.65 38.36 -7.14
N GLN A 314 19.53 38.72 -6.54
CA GLN A 314 18.52 39.54 -7.23
C GLN A 314 19.11 40.91 -7.64
N PRO A 315 18.88 41.36 -8.89
CA PRO A 315 19.44 42.59 -9.36
C PRO A 315 18.88 43.76 -8.57
N SER A 316 19.75 44.66 -8.08
CA SER A 316 19.35 45.98 -7.59
C SER A 316 18.79 46.80 -8.74
N ARG A 317 17.69 47.53 -8.55
CA ARG A 317 16.95 48.30 -9.59
C ARG A 317 17.76 49.34 -10.32
N GLN A 318 19.02 49.59 -9.96
CA GLN A 318 19.82 50.75 -10.42
C GLN A 318 21.03 50.44 -11.30
N ARG A 319 21.35 49.18 -11.65
CA ARG A 319 22.51 48.90 -12.49
C ARG A 319 22.15 48.80 -13.97
N ALA A 320 22.88 49.57 -14.80
CA ALA A 320 22.81 49.48 -16.26
C ALA A 320 23.07 48.03 -16.77
N ALA A 321 22.60 47.76 -17.98
CA ALA A 321 22.86 46.48 -18.62
C ALA A 321 24.37 46.21 -18.72
N ILE A 322 24.88 45.28 -17.94
CA ILE A 322 26.29 44.87 -17.99
C ILE A 322 26.41 43.80 -19.07
N VAL A 323 27.23 44.07 -20.07
CA VAL A 323 27.57 43.12 -21.13
C VAL A 323 28.79 42.32 -20.69
N VAL A 324 28.70 40.99 -20.72
CA VAL A 324 29.85 40.10 -20.49
C VAL A 324 29.97 39.20 -21.71
N SER A 325 31.11 39.17 -22.34
CA SER A 325 31.31 38.61 -23.66
C SER A 325 31.74 37.12 -23.67
N ASP A 326 32.36 36.63 -22.58
CA ASP A 326 33.06 35.33 -22.52
C ASP A 326 32.38 34.26 -21.71
N VAL A 327 31.07 34.42 -21.42
CA VAL A 327 30.33 33.50 -20.54
C VAL A 327 29.30 32.61 -21.23
N ARG A 328 29.01 32.88 -22.52
CA ARG A 328 27.87 32.22 -23.24
C ARG A 328 27.91 30.70 -23.23
N SER A 329 29.07 30.09 -23.33
CA SER A 329 29.28 28.65 -23.39
C SER A 329 29.65 28.03 -22.02
N HIS A 330 29.65 28.81 -20.93
CA HIS A 330 30.01 28.31 -19.62
C HIS A 330 28.78 27.77 -18.92
N TRP A 331 28.89 26.64 -18.20
CA TRP A 331 27.79 26.00 -17.47
C TRP A 331 27.07 26.98 -16.51
N ALA A 332 27.86 27.85 -15.85
CA ALA A 332 27.35 28.84 -14.89
C ALA A 332 26.93 30.17 -15.54
N SER A 333 26.73 30.26 -16.86
CA SER A 333 26.52 31.53 -17.57
C SER A 333 25.40 32.39 -16.96
N THR A 334 24.26 31.78 -16.66
CA THR A 334 23.10 32.45 -16.04
C THR A 334 23.42 33.02 -14.67
N TRP A 335 24.12 32.28 -13.85
CA TRP A 335 24.51 32.70 -12.50
C TRP A 335 25.65 33.72 -12.52
N ILE A 336 26.60 33.63 -13.47
CA ILE A 336 27.62 34.64 -13.66
C ILE A 336 26.99 36.02 -13.95
N LEU A 337 26.02 36.05 -14.88
CA LEU A 337 25.30 37.28 -15.16
C LEU A 337 24.51 37.78 -13.93
N ALA A 338 23.96 36.92 -13.16
CA ALA A 338 23.21 37.26 -11.92
C ALA A 338 24.15 37.89 -10.87
N VAL A 339 25.29 37.24 -10.54
CA VAL A 339 26.24 37.76 -9.53
C VAL A 339 26.91 39.05 -9.96
N VAL A 340 27.17 39.25 -11.27
CA VAL A 340 27.72 40.47 -11.81
C VAL A 340 26.71 41.63 -11.74
N ARG A 341 25.46 41.40 -12.15
CA ARG A 341 24.37 42.36 -12.00
C ARG A 341 24.09 42.71 -10.55
N ALA A 342 24.17 41.72 -9.66
CA ALA A 342 24.07 41.94 -8.24
C ALA A 342 25.29 42.70 -7.66
N GLY A 343 26.39 42.79 -8.34
CA GLY A 343 27.63 43.45 -7.86
C GLY A 343 28.36 42.65 -6.78
N ILE A 344 28.14 41.32 -6.76
CA ILE A 344 28.86 40.41 -5.87
C ILE A 344 30.23 40.09 -6.45
N MET A 345 30.32 39.85 -7.75
CA MET A 345 31.57 39.69 -8.49
C MET A 345 31.61 40.69 -9.63
N ASP A 346 32.81 41.17 -9.99
CA ASP A 346 32.97 42.15 -11.05
C ASP A 346 33.37 41.48 -12.37
N ALA A 347 32.87 42.01 -13.48
CA ALA A 347 33.50 41.84 -14.77
C ALA A 347 34.71 42.77 -14.91
N PHE A 348 35.70 42.39 -15.72
CA PHE A 348 36.86 43.20 -16.01
C PHE A 348 36.51 44.37 -16.96
N ALA A 349 37.39 45.38 -17.04
CA ALA A 349 37.17 46.57 -17.85
C ALA A 349 37.01 46.28 -19.36
N ASN A 350 37.52 45.16 -19.84
CA ASN A 350 37.37 44.67 -21.20
C ASN A 350 36.06 43.89 -21.45
N HIS A 351 35.09 43.98 -20.56
CA HIS A 351 33.82 43.26 -20.62
C HIS A 351 33.94 41.72 -20.59
N THR A 352 35.00 41.17 -20.01
CA THR A 352 35.13 39.74 -19.75
C THR A 352 34.92 39.43 -18.28
N PHE A 353 34.48 38.20 -17.96
CA PHE A 353 34.39 37.69 -16.60
C PHE A 353 35.52 36.72 -16.26
N GLN A 354 36.12 36.13 -17.27
CA GLN A 354 37.14 35.07 -17.16
C GLN A 354 36.65 33.88 -16.29
N PRO A 355 35.59 33.19 -16.70
CA PRO A 355 34.94 32.18 -15.86
C PRO A 355 35.86 31.00 -15.51
N ARG A 356 36.85 30.69 -16.36
CA ARG A 356 37.82 29.59 -16.15
C ARG A 356 39.07 30.02 -15.38
N ALA A 357 39.20 31.31 -15.01
CA ALA A 357 40.33 31.76 -14.21
C ALA A 357 40.26 31.20 -12.79
N VAL A 358 41.39 30.69 -12.28
CA VAL A 358 41.50 30.17 -10.91
C VAL A 358 41.18 31.25 -9.90
N LEU A 359 40.31 30.96 -8.98
CA LEU A 359 39.88 31.86 -7.93
C LEU A 359 40.94 31.92 -6.81
N ARG A 360 41.34 33.15 -6.44
CA ARG A 360 42.25 33.36 -5.31
C ARG A 360 41.48 33.68 -4.03
N ARG A 361 42.08 33.43 -2.87
CA ARG A 361 41.45 33.74 -1.58
C ARG A 361 41.11 35.23 -1.43
N SER A 362 41.91 36.12 -2.01
CA SER A 362 41.56 37.54 -2.11
C SER A 362 40.23 37.80 -2.83
N ASP A 363 40.00 37.08 -3.93
CA ASP A 363 38.78 37.24 -4.73
C ASP A 363 37.55 36.67 -4.00
N LEU A 364 37.72 35.50 -3.34
CA LEU A 364 36.70 34.93 -2.46
C LEU A 364 36.35 35.91 -1.35
N ALA A 365 37.35 36.51 -0.66
CA ALA A 365 37.09 37.48 0.39
C ALA A 365 36.27 38.69 -0.08
N VAL A 366 36.58 39.19 -1.29
CA VAL A 366 35.82 40.29 -1.89
C VAL A 366 34.38 39.91 -2.16
N ALA A 367 34.13 38.71 -2.74
CA ALA A 367 32.77 38.23 -2.97
C ALA A 367 32.02 38.07 -1.66
N MET A 368 32.64 37.42 -0.65
CA MET A 368 32.00 37.17 0.67
C MET A 368 31.73 38.50 1.41
N SER A 369 32.64 39.47 1.38
CA SER A 369 32.39 40.77 2.01
C SER A 369 31.20 41.53 1.42
N ARG A 370 31.00 41.41 0.10
CA ARG A 370 29.83 42.00 -0.58
C ARG A 370 28.54 41.29 -0.22
N LEU A 371 28.57 39.97 -0.08
CA LEU A 371 27.44 39.21 0.42
C LEU A 371 27.11 39.57 1.87
N LEU A 372 28.10 39.62 2.75
CA LEU A 372 27.95 40.05 4.14
C LEU A 372 27.33 41.45 4.25
N THR A 373 27.74 42.40 3.37
CA THR A 373 27.13 43.73 3.35
C THR A 373 25.65 43.67 2.96
N ARG A 374 25.25 42.74 2.11
CA ARG A 374 23.84 42.54 1.75
C ARG A 374 23.03 41.86 2.86
N VAL A 375 23.61 40.86 3.51
CA VAL A 375 22.95 40.14 4.62
C VAL A 375 22.69 41.07 5.80
N ALA A 376 23.73 41.74 6.30
CA ALA A 376 23.63 42.54 7.51
C ALA A 376 23.08 43.96 7.29
N GLY A 377 22.94 44.40 6.03
CA GLY A 377 22.64 45.78 5.72
C GLY A 377 23.76 46.71 6.20
N GLN A 378 23.75 47.97 5.71
CA GLN A 378 24.80 48.94 6.07
C GLN A 378 24.57 49.59 7.43
N THR A 379 23.37 49.49 7.99
CA THR A 379 22.94 50.26 9.16
C THR A 379 22.87 49.44 10.44
N THR A 380 22.96 48.14 10.38
CA THR A 380 22.90 47.27 11.58
C THR A 380 24.18 47.37 12.41
N VAL A 381 24.09 47.15 13.73
CA VAL A 381 25.25 47.12 14.63
C VAL A 381 26.24 46.02 14.19
N ARG A 382 25.73 44.87 13.80
CA ARG A 382 26.51 43.71 13.33
C ARG A 382 27.25 44.05 12.01
N GLY A 383 26.55 44.65 11.05
CA GLY A 383 27.15 45.04 9.77
C GLY A 383 28.25 46.11 9.96
N ARG A 384 28.04 47.12 10.82
CA ARG A 384 29.08 48.11 11.15
C ARG A 384 30.28 47.48 11.82
N SER A 385 30.09 46.54 12.76
CA SER A 385 31.18 45.82 13.43
C SER A 385 32.05 45.07 12.42
N TRP A 386 31.44 44.35 11.46
CA TRP A 386 32.19 43.65 10.42
C TRP A 386 32.94 44.59 9.49
N GLN A 387 32.33 45.70 9.06
CA GLN A 387 32.96 46.69 8.18
C GLN A 387 34.09 47.42 8.86
N ALA A 388 34.00 47.63 10.16
CA ALA A 388 35.03 48.29 10.97
C ALA A 388 36.19 47.35 11.33
N ALA A 389 36.08 46.03 11.09
CA ALA A 389 37.12 45.07 11.45
C ALA A 389 38.46 45.37 10.81
N ARG A 390 39.53 45.34 11.62
CA ARG A 390 40.93 45.58 11.19
C ARG A 390 41.79 44.49 11.86
N LEU A 391 41.84 43.33 11.25
CA LEU A 391 42.57 42.18 11.78
C LEU A 391 44.04 42.26 11.35
N LYS A 392 44.98 41.80 12.19
CA LYS A 392 46.37 41.72 11.83
C LYS A 392 46.63 40.37 11.16
N PHE A 393 47.07 40.40 9.91
CA PHE A 393 47.54 39.22 9.19
C PHE A 393 49.05 39.27 9.01
N ALA A 394 49.71 38.13 9.08
CA ALA A 394 51.17 38.04 8.94
C ALA A 394 51.66 38.34 7.51
N ASP A 395 50.79 38.06 6.51
CA ASP A 395 51.12 38.11 5.08
C ASP A 395 50.24 39.06 4.24
N LEU A 396 49.37 39.84 4.90
CA LEU A 396 48.47 40.77 4.21
C LEU A 396 48.53 42.16 4.87
N ALA A 397 49.22 43.09 4.22
CA ALA A 397 49.35 44.43 4.72
C ALA A 397 48.05 45.25 4.70
N PRO A 398 47.80 46.16 5.65
CA PRO A 398 46.61 47.02 5.67
C PRO A 398 46.39 47.86 4.41
N THR A 399 47.47 48.12 3.66
CA THR A 399 47.44 48.86 2.37
C THR A 399 47.04 48.00 1.17
N HIS A 400 46.93 46.67 1.35
CA HIS A 400 46.56 45.79 0.26
C HIS A 400 45.06 45.91 -0.06
N LEU A 401 44.70 45.93 -1.36
CA LEU A 401 43.33 46.15 -1.83
C LEU A 401 42.32 45.15 -1.23
N ALA A 402 42.69 43.89 -1.01
CA ALA A 402 41.84 42.86 -0.44
C ALA A 402 41.80 42.92 1.11
N TYR A 403 42.62 43.72 1.80
CA TYR A 403 42.69 43.72 3.27
C TYR A 403 41.35 44.01 3.96
N PRO A 404 40.57 45.04 3.55
CA PRO A 404 39.26 45.29 4.19
C PRO A 404 38.30 44.13 4.05
N ALA A 405 38.27 43.50 2.86
CA ALA A 405 37.41 42.36 2.57
C ALA A 405 37.82 41.12 3.36
N ALA A 406 39.14 40.83 3.44
CA ALA A 406 39.69 39.75 4.23
C ALA A 406 39.39 39.92 5.73
N SER A 407 39.60 41.13 6.28
CA SER A 407 39.29 41.44 7.67
C SER A 407 37.81 41.26 7.98
N MET A 408 36.93 41.71 7.10
CA MET A 408 35.49 41.57 7.22
C MET A 408 35.05 40.09 7.18
N ALA A 409 35.53 39.32 6.20
CA ALA A 409 35.16 37.91 6.01
C ALA A 409 35.63 37.03 7.19
N VAL A 410 36.83 37.30 7.73
CA VAL A 410 37.35 36.56 8.90
C VAL A 410 36.64 37.00 10.18
N ALA A 411 36.40 38.32 10.39
CA ALA A 411 35.66 38.79 11.56
C ALA A 411 34.21 38.28 11.62
N ALA A 412 33.59 38.06 10.45
CA ALA A 412 32.25 37.45 10.37
C ALA A 412 32.26 35.90 10.49
N GLY A 413 33.43 35.28 10.59
CA GLY A 413 33.57 33.82 10.65
C GLY A 413 33.23 33.12 9.35
N VAL A 414 33.22 33.83 8.21
CA VAL A 414 32.96 33.27 6.88
C VAL A 414 34.20 32.65 6.28
N MET A 415 35.35 33.24 6.54
CA MET A 415 36.67 32.72 6.19
C MET A 415 37.54 32.61 7.45
N THR A 416 38.66 31.88 7.37
CA THR A 416 39.61 31.73 8.47
C THR A 416 41.01 32.13 8.03
N ALA A 417 41.84 32.67 8.93
CA ALA A 417 43.30 32.69 8.78
C ALA A 417 43.88 31.34 9.24
N ASP A 418 45.11 31.03 8.81
CA ASP A 418 45.79 29.81 9.29
C ASP A 418 46.35 29.97 10.72
N ALA A 419 47.00 28.89 11.23
CA ALA A 419 47.56 28.87 12.58
C ALA A 419 48.65 29.96 12.80
N ASP A 420 49.35 30.36 11.77
CA ASP A 420 50.37 31.43 11.79
C ASP A 420 49.78 32.84 11.56
N ASN A 421 48.44 32.95 11.59
CA ASN A 421 47.69 34.17 11.30
C ASN A 421 47.96 34.73 9.90
N LYS A 422 48.21 33.84 8.90
CA LYS A 422 48.35 34.19 7.48
C LYS A 422 47.02 34.05 6.77
N PHE A 423 46.70 35.03 5.95
CA PHE A 423 45.48 35.01 5.11
C PHE A 423 45.69 34.29 3.78
N GLN A 424 46.92 34.25 3.27
CA GLN A 424 47.31 33.61 2.02
C GLN A 424 46.53 34.18 0.80
N PRO A 425 46.55 35.49 0.53
CA PRO A 425 45.69 36.15 -0.45
C PRO A 425 45.81 35.60 -1.87
N SER A 426 47.01 35.16 -2.28
CA SER A 426 47.30 34.63 -3.61
C SER A 426 47.07 33.11 -3.75
N ARG A 427 46.76 32.37 -2.66
CA ARG A 427 46.49 30.93 -2.71
C ARG A 427 45.20 30.65 -3.47
N ALA A 428 45.23 29.62 -4.32
CA ALA A 428 44.00 29.12 -4.95
C ALA A 428 43.01 28.65 -3.88
N VAL A 429 41.71 28.83 -4.15
CA VAL A 429 40.60 28.40 -3.30
C VAL A 429 40.22 27.00 -3.72
N THR A 430 40.01 26.09 -2.76
CA THR A 430 39.44 24.78 -3.02
C THR A 430 37.91 24.83 -3.06
N GLY A 431 37.28 23.85 -3.73
CA GLY A 431 35.83 23.74 -3.76
C GLY A 431 35.22 23.64 -2.35
N ALA A 432 35.79 22.80 -1.50
CA ALA A 432 35.37 22.64 -0.11
C ALA A 432 35.41 23.97 0.69
N GLU A 433 36.49 24.77 0.50
CA GLU A 433 36.64 26.08 1.15
C GLU A 433 35.55 27.09 0.69
N ALA A 434 35.23 27.10 -0.59
CA ALA A 434 34.19 27.98 -1.13
C ALA A 434 32.79 27.55 -0.66
N ILE A 435 32.51 26.23 -0.64
CA ILE A 435 31.25 25.69 -0.12
C ILE A 435 31.08 26.08 1.35
N ALA A 436 32.11 25.92 2.18
CA ALA A 436 32.06 26.30 3.58
C ALA A 436 31.76 27.79 3.77
N ALA A 437 32.42 28.64 2.98
CA ALA A 437 32.22 30.10 3.03
C ALA A 437 30.78 30.49 2.62
N VAL A 438 30.23 29.89 1.55
CA VAL A 438 28.89 30.17 1.08
C VAL A 438 27.86 29.62 2.08
N ALA A 439 28.07 28.43 2.65
CA ALA A 439 27.22 27.85 3.69
C ALA A 439 27.13 28.74 4.94
N ARG A 440 28.26 29.41 5.29
CA ARG A 440 28.23 30.33 6.43
C ARG A 440 27.41 31.60 6.13
N ILE A 441 27.47 32.11 4.90
CA ILE A 441 26.56 33.19 4.47
C ILE A 441 25.11 32.76 4.52
N GLU A 442 24.79 31.55 4.06
CA GLU A 442 23.44 30.98 4.08
C GLU A 442 22.89 30.91 5.51
N ALA A 443 23.69 30.39 6.47
CA ALA A 443 23.32 30.37 7.86
C ALA A 443 23.02 31.74 8.46
N LEU A 444 23.85 32.75 8.11
CA LEU A 444 23.66 34.15 8.55
C LEU A 444 22.36 34.75 7.99
N THR A 445 21.93 34.38 6.77
CA THR A 445 20.64 34.82 6.20
C THR A 445 19.45 34.19 6.86
N ALA A 446 19.57 32.97 7.36
CA ALA A 446 18.49 32.27 8.09
C ALA A 446 18.27 32.88 9.49
N ASP A 447 19.35 33.28 10.19
CA ASP A 447 19.27 33.89 11.53
C ASP A 447 18.62 35.31 11.50
N GLU A 448 18.68 36.03 10.40
CA GLU A 448 18.04 37.36 10.30
C GLU A 448 16.56 37.33 9.93
N ARG A 449 16.04 36.15 9.54
CA ARG A 449 14.61 35.96 9.26
C ARG A 449 13.80 35.54 10.48
N LYS A 450 14.48 35.16 11.57
CA LYS A 450 13.87 34.84 12.89
C LYS A 450 13.81 36.08 13.77
#